data_c50df1717e0a7309af107f978df50b97
#
_entry.id   c50df1717e0a7309af107f978df50b97
#
_cell.length_a   1.000
_cell.length_b   1.000
_cell.length_c   1.000
_cell.angle_alpha   90.00
_cell.angle_beta   90.00
_cell.angle_gamma   90.00
#
_symmetry.space_group_name_H-M   'P 1'
#
loop_
_entity.id
_entity.type
_entity.pdbx_description
1 polymer ?
#
loop_
_entity_poly.entity_id
_entity_poly.type
_entity_poly.pdbx_seq_one_letter_code
_entity_poly.pdbx_strand_id
1 'polypeptide(L)'
;MNDVLDLVERWAAAEQSNDPARIGPLLAPEFVGVGGAGFVLSREQWLGRFAGGLRNRAFAVEEAQVHAHGPDAAVVVGVDAQETSFGERDVSGRFRCTVTAVRTDGWRVAAVHVGARLDGAR
;
A
#
# COMPACT_ATOMS: atom_id res chain seq x y z
N MET A 1 -9.80 -16.62 9.66
CA MET A 1 -10.14 -16.08 8.44
C MET A 1 -9.55 -14.71 8.29
N ASN A 2 -9.21 -14.39 7.13
CA ASN A 2 -8.28 -13.28 6.91
C ASN A 2 -8.81 -12.30 5.88
N ASP A 3 -9.93 -11.66 6.23
CA ASP A 3 -10.49 -10.61 5.39
C ASP A 3 -9.48 -9.47 5.19
N VAL A 4 -8.66 -9.22 6.21
CA VAL A 4 -7.67 -8.16 6.14
C VAL A 4 -6.53 -8.54 5.22
N LEU A 5 -6.01 -9.78 5.31
CA LEU A 5 -4.98 -10.23 4.38
C LEU A 5 -5.50 -10.25 2.95
N ASP A 6 -6.74 -10.68 2.76
CA ASP A 6 -7.36 -10.66 1.45
C ASP A 6 -7.43 -9.25 0.89
N LEU A 7 -7.80 -8.28 1.74
CA LEU A 7 -7.80 -6.88 1.33
C LEU A 7 -6.42 -6.42 0.89
N VAL A 8 -5.38 -6.76 1.67
CA VAL A 8 -4.02 -6.34 1.35
C VAL A 8 -3.57 -6.95 0.03
N GLU A 9 -3.90 -8.23 -0.21
CA GLU A 9 -3.54 -8.88 -1.46
C GLU A 9 -4.25 -8.25 -2.65
N ARG A 10 -5.54 -7.94 -2.49
CA ARG A 10 -6.30 -7.28 -3.56
C ARG A 10 -5.77 -5.87 -3.81
N TRP A 11 -5.40 -5.16 -2.74
CA TRP A 11 -4.82 -3.83 -2.89
C TRP A 11 -3.49 -3.91 -3.64
N ALA A 12 -2.62 -4.86 -3.29
CA ALA A 12 -1.34 -5.00 -3.96
C ALA A 12 -1.52 -5.31 -5.45
N ALA A 13 -2.46 -6.21 -5.77
CA ALA A 13 -2.75 -6.53 -7.17
C ALA A 13 -3.28 -5.31 -7.91
N ALA A 14 -4.11 -4.50 -7.26
CA ALA A 14 -4.63 -3.28 -7.86
C ALA A 14 -3.53 -2.26 -8.11
N GLU A 15 -2.58 -2.12 -7.16
CA GLU A 15 -1.42 -1.25 -7.37
C GLU A 15 -0.61 -1.69 -8.58
N GLN A 16 -0.40 -3.00 -8.71
CA GLN A 16 0.36 -3.53 -9.84
C GLN A 16 -0.35 -3.29 -11.18
N SER A 17 -1.66 -3.17 -11.16
CA SER A 17 -2.41 -2.92 -12.39
C SER A 17 -2.17 -1.53 -12.97
N ASN A 18 -1.64 -0.61 -12.16
CA ASN A 18 -1.44 0.79 -12.55
C ASN A 18 -2.73 1.50 -12.93
N ASP A 19 -3.85 1.03 -12.40
CA ASP A 19 -5.17 1.55 -12.73
C ASP A 19 -5.82 2.11 -11.48
N PRO A 20 -5.91 3.46 -11.37
CA PRO A 20 -6.53 4.05 -10.18
C PRO A 20 -7.99 3.65 -10.00
N ALA A 21 -8.69 3.27 -11.07
CA ALA A 21 -10.07 2.83 -10.95
C ALA A 21 -10.19 1.49 -10.21
N ARG A 22 -9.12 0.70 -10.19
CA ARG A 22 -9.09 -0.55 -9.42
C ARG A 22 -8.65 -0.33 -7.99
N ILE A 23 -7.83 0.70 -7.74
CA ILE A 23 -7.31 0.98 -6.41
C ILE A 23 -8.35 1.71 -5.57
N GLY A 24 -9.00 2.71 -6.18
CA GLY A 24 -9.89 3.62 -5.44
C GLY A 24 -10.93 2.93 -4.58
N PRO A 25 -11.66 1.93 -5.09
CA PRO A 25 -12.70 1.28 -4.28
C PRO A 25 -12.17 0.55 -3.05
N LEU A 26 -10.87 0.25 -3.00
CA LEU A 26 -10.26 -0.43 -1.86
C LEU A 26 -9.79 0.53 -0.78
N LEU A 27 -9.77 1.84 -1.07
CA LEU A 27 -9.30 2.86 -0.14
C LEU A 27 -10.47 3.48 0.61
N ALA A 28 -10.26 3.75 1.89
CA ALA A 28 -11.24 4.51 2.67
C ALA A 28 -11.32 5.95 2.13
N PRO A 29 -12.47 6.63 2.34
CA PRO A 29 -12.60 8.01 1.84
C PRO A 29 -11.54 8.96 2.38
N GLU A 30 -11.12 8.75 3.63
CA GLU A 30 -10.10 9.59 4.28
C GLU A 30 -8.70 9.02 4.18
N PHE A 31 -8.44 8.18 3.22
CA PHE A 31 -7.15 7.52 3.06
C PHE A 31 -6.01 8.53 3.08
N VAL A 32 -4.90 8.15 3.72
CA VAL A 32 -3.65 8.88 3.67
C VAL A 32 -2.52 7.91 3.37
N GLY A 33 -1.61 8.29 2.49
CA GLY A 33 -0.44 7.48 2.18
C GLY A 33 0.84 8.25 2.45
N VAL A 34 1.85 7.57 2.96
CA VAL A 34 3.18 8.13 3.16
C VAL A 34 4.15 7.30 2.33
N GLY A 35 4.79 7.93 1.38
CA GLY A 35 5.74 7.25 0.50
C GLY A 35 7.11 7.12 1.12
N GLY A 36 7.97 6.36 0.42
CA GLY A 36 9.30 6.07 0.92
C GLY A 36 10.20 7.28 1.10
N ALA A 37 9.93 8.36 0.39
CA ALA A 37 10.68 9.59 0.53
C ALA A 37 10.06 10.56 1.53
N GLY A 38 9.00 10.15 2.22
CA GLY A 38 8.37 10.96 3.27
C GLY A 38 7.24 11.86 2.79
N PHE A 39 6.83 11.76 1.54
CA PHE A 39 5.69 12.52 1.05
C PHE A 39 4.40 12.02 1.67
N VAL A 40 3.55 12.95 2.10
CA VAL A 40 2.22 12.63 2.60
C VAL A 40 1.22 12.94 1.50
N LEU A 41 0.46 11.94 1.09
CA LEU A 41 -0.47 12.06 -0.03
C LEU A 41 -1.89 11.78 0.43
N SER A 42 -2.82 12.63 -0.03
CA SER A 42 -4.24 12.37 0.14
C SER A 42 -4.66 11.21 -0.77
N ARG A 43 -5.91 10.77 -0.61
CA ARG A 43 -6.47 9.73 -1.48
C ARG A 43 -6.37 10.12 -2.96
N GLU A 44 -6.74 11.37 -3.28
CA GLU A 44 -6.69 11.83 -4.66
C GLU A 44 -5.27 11.88 -5.19
N GLN A 45 -4.34 12.35 -4.37
CA GLN A 45 -2.94 12.41 -4.78
C GLN A 45 -2.36 11.02 -4.96
N TRP A 46 -2.75 10.08 -4.10
CA TRP A 46 -2.28 8.69 -4.22
C TRP A 46 -2.75 8.09 -5.54
N LEU A 47 -4.03 8.27 -5.86
CA LEU A 47 -4.59 7.76 -7.10
C LEU A 47 -4.02 8.48 -8.32
N GLY A 48 -3.59 9.72 -8.15
CA GLY A 48 -3.00 10.51 -9.24
C GLY A 48 -1.56 10.19 -9.57
N ARG A 49 -0.91 9.30 -8.80
CA ARG A 49 0.51 8.97 -9.01
C ARG A 49 0.77 8.43 -10.42
N PHE A 50 -0.15 7.67 -10.96
CA PHE A 50 0.04 7.03 -12.26
C PHE A 50 0.04 8.03 -13.39
N ALA A 51 -0.82 9.05 -13.31
CA ALA A 51 -0.79 10.14 -14.28
C ALA A 51 0.51 10.93 -14.19
N GLY A 52 1.14 10.95 -13.02
CA GLY A 52 2.41 11.60 -12.81
C GLY A 52 3.62 10.80 -13.26
N GLY A 53 3.42 9.56 -13.69
CA GLY A 53 4.51 8.77 -14.23
C GLY A 53 4.88 7.50 -13.47
N LEU A 54 4.13 7.17 -12.41
CA LEU A 54 4.40 5.94 -11.67
C LEU A 54 3.99 4.73 -12.49
N ARG A 55 4.85 3.73 -12.54
CA ARG A 55 4.56 2.44 -13.20
C ARG A 55 5.13 1.31 -12.39
N ASN A 56 4.27 0.41 -11.98
CA ASN A 56 4.64 -0.82 -11.30
C ASN A 56 4.74 -1.94 -12.33
N ARG A 57 5.90 -2.59 -12.42
CA ARG A 57 6.04 -3.84 -13.16
C ARG A 57 5.71 -5.02 -12.26
N ALA A 58 5.99 -4.87 -10.98
CA ALA A 58 5.64 -5.85 -9.96
C ALA A 58 5.37 -5.12 -8.66
N PHE A 59 4.37 -5.57 -7.92
CA PHE A 59 4.05 -4.99 -6.63
C PHE A 59 3.38 -6.07 -5.77
N ALA A 60 3.98 -6.36 -4.61
CA ALA A 60 3.43 -7.34 -3.69
C ALA A 60 3.73 -6.93 -2.27
N VAL A 61 2.87 -7.32 -1.35
CA VAL A 61 3.16 -7.19 0.08
C VAL A 61 3.49 -8.58 0.58
N GLU A 62 4.73 -8.73 1.04
CA GLU A 62 5.26 -10.01 1.50
C GLU A 62 5.40 -9.99 3.01
N GLU A 63 5.48 -11.17 3.61
CA GLU A 63 5.72 -11.33 5.05
C GLU A 63 4.71 -10.58 5.90
N ALA A 64 3.47 -10.51 5.42
CA ALA A 64 2.45 -9.70 6.07
C ALA A 64 2.00 -10.34 7.39
N GLN A 65 1.97 -9.52 8.44
CA GLN A 65 1.48 -9.93 9.75
C GLN A 65 0.35 -8.99 10.17
N VAL A 66 -0.78 -9.57 10.53
CA VAL A 66 -1.97 -8.81 10.89
C VAL A 66 -2.02 -8.63 12.40
N HIS A 67 -2.21 -7.40 12.82
CA HIS A 67 -2.39 -7.03 14.23
C HIS A 67 -3.79 -6.43 14.36
N ALA A 68 -4.73 -7.22 14.86
CA ALA A 68 -6.11 -6.79 14.99
C ALA A 68 -6.28 -5.85 16.18
N HIS A 69 -7.09 -4.83 15.99
CA HIS A 69 -7.43 -3.86 17.03
C HIS A 69 -8.94 -3.78 17.11
N GLY A 70 -9.54 -4.72 17.82
CA GLY A 70 -10.99 -4.86 17.86
C GLY A 70 -11.51 -5.46 16.56
N PRO A 71 -12.84 -5.47 16.38
CA PRO A 71 -13.44 -6.11 15.21
C PRO A 71 -13.37 -5.29 13.92
N ASP A 72 -13.07 -4.00 14.02
CA ASP A 72 -13.25 -3.09 12.90
C ASP A 72 -11.96 -2.39 12.46
N ALA A 73 -10.81 -2.78 13.00
CA ALA A 73 -9.54 -2.18 12.63
C ALA A 73 -8.41 -3.20 12.74
N ALA A 74 -7.41 -3.03 11.89
CA ALA A 74 -6.21 -3.85 11.94
C ALA A 74 -5.05 -3.09 11.34
N VAL A 75 -3.84 -3.41 11.83
CA VAL A 75 -2.60 -2.91 11.26
C VAL A 75 -1.85 -4.10 10.69
N VAL A 76 -1.44 -3.99 9.44
CA VAL A 76 -0.67 -5.04 8.79
C VAL A 76 0.73 -4.53 8.54
N VAL A 77 1.72 -5.25 9.08
CA VAL A 77 3.12 -4.92 8.88
C VAL A 77 3.71 -5.95 7.92
N GLY A 78 4.34 -5.48 6.87
CA GLY A 78 4.90 -6.37 5.87
C GLY A 78 6.04 -5.72 5.12
N VAL A 79 6.34 -6.29 3.97
CA VAL A 79 7.38 -5.80 3.07
C VAL A 79 6.72 -5.48 1.72
N ASP A 80 6.86 -4.23 1.30
CA ASP A 80 6.49 -3.81 -0.05
C ASP A 80 7.63 -4.22 -0.97
N ALA A 81 7.39 -5.23 -1.78
CA ALA A 81 8.35 -5.70 -2.77
C ALA A 81 7.87 -5.18 -4.13
N GLN A 82 8.61 -4.23 -4.68
CA GLN A 82 8.15 -3.58 -5.90
C GLN A 82 9.26 -3.44 -6.93
N GLU A 83 8.86 -3.55 -8.19
CA GLU A 83 9.67 -3.17 -9.34
C GLU A 83 8.92 -2.02 -9.99
N THR A 84 9.40 -0.82 -9.77
CA THR A 84 8.62 0.39 -10.02
C THR A 84 9.52 1.47 -10.56
N SER A 85 8.98 2.25 -11.48
CA SER A 85 9.65 3.45 -11.96
C SER A 85 8.75 4.65 -11.79
N PHE A 86 9.34 5.82 -11.65
CA PHE A 86 8.64 7.08 -11.64
C PHE A 86 9.31 7.97 -12.68
N GLY A 87 8.66 8.09 -13.84
CA GLY A 87 9.31 8.65 -15.00
C GLY A 87 10.50 7.78 -15.38
N GLU A 88 11.70 8.37 -15.42
CA GLU A 88 12.92 7.63 -15.75
C GLU A 88 13.66 7.12 -14.52
N ARG A 89 13.14 7.40 -13.33
CA ARG A 89 13.81 6.98 -12.10
C ARG A 89 13.34 5.59 -11.71
N ASP A 90 14.28 4.75 -11.34
CA ASP A 90 13.98 3.43 -10.78
C ASP A 90 13.78 3.59 -9.28
N VAL A 91 12.59 3.27 -8.81
CA VAL A 91 12.26 3.32 -7.39
C VAL A 91 11.90 1.93 -6.88
N SER A 92 12.50 0.91 -7.49
CA SER A 92 12.31 -0.47 -7.09
C SER A 92 13.01 -0.75 -5.77
N GLY A 93 12.53 -1.77 -5.08
CA GLY A 93 13.18 -2.23 -3.85
C GLY A 93 12.21 -2.97 -2.96
N ARG A 94 12.70 -3.25 -1.77
CA ARG A 94 11.93 -3.90 -0.72
C ARG A 94 11.91 -2.96 0.47
N PHE A 95 10.72 -2.52 0.85
CA PHE A 95 10.56 -1.47 1.85
C PHE A 95 9.71 -1.99 3.00
N ARG A 96 9.89 -1.40 4.17
CA ARG A 96 8.97 -1.67 5.28
C ARG A 96 7.63 -1.03 4.94
N CYS A 97 6.57 -1.78 5.13
CA CYS A 97 5.23 -1.34 4.75
C CYS A 97 4.27 -1.57 5.91
N THR A 98 3.52 -0.54 6.26
CA THR A 98 2.45 -0.65 7.24
C THR A 98 1.15 -0.24 6.57
N VAL A 99 0.17 -1.13 6.62
CA VAL A 99 -1.16 -0.89 6.05
C VAL A 99 -2.16 -0.87 7.18
N THR A 100 -2.92 0.21 7.29
CA THR A 100 -4.00 0.29 8.27
C THR A 100 -5.31 -0.01 7.56
N ALA A 101 -6.03 -1.00 8.06
CA ALA A 101 -7.30 -1.42 7.51
C ALA A 101 -8.42 -1.10 8.49
N VAL A 102 -9.55 -0.63 7.96
CA VAL A 102 -10.73 -0.35 8.77
C VAL A 102 -11.94 -0.99 8.11
N ARG A 103 -12.88 -1.40 8.94
CA ARG A 103 -14.15 -1.95 8.47
C ARG A 103 -15.28 -0.97 8.79
N THR A 104 -15.82 -0.38 7.76
CA THR A 104 -16.98 0.48 7.88
C THR A 104 -18.10 -0.12 7.05
N ASP A 105 -17.99 -0.05 5.74
CA ASP A 105 -18.93 -0.65 4.81
C ASP A 105 -18.09 -1.66 4.01
N GLY A 106 -17.62 -2.69 4.72
CA GLY A 106 -16.59 -3.60 4.23
C GLY A 106 -15.21 -3.08 4.62
N TRP A 107 -14.21 -3.95 4.46
CA TRP A 107 -12.84 -3.59 4.79
C TRP A 107 -12.25 -2.67 3.72
N ARG A 108 -11.59 -1.61 4.18
CA ARG A 108 -10.92 -0.63 3.31
C ARG A 108 -9.54 -0.32 3.85
N VAL A 109 -8.63 0.07 2.96
CA VAL A 109 -7.31 0.55 3.36
C VAL A 109 -7.44 2.02 3.75
N ALA A 110 -7.14 2.32 5.02
CA ALA A 110 -7.25 3.67 5.54
C ALA A 110 -5.92 4.42 5.46
N ALA A 111 -4.80 3.71 5.52
CA ALA A 111 -3.49 4.34 5.44
C ALA A 111 -2.45 3.33 4.97
N VAL A 112 -1.45 3.84 4.30
CA VAL A 112 -0.26 3.08 3.92
C VAL A 112 0.95 3.93 4.26
N HIS A 113 1.94 3.33 4.89
CA HIS A 113 3.21 3.98 5.15
C HIS A 113 4.32 3.06 4.66
N VAL A 114 5.13 3.58 3.76
CA VAL A 114 6.27 2.86 3.20
C VAL A 114 7.53 3.59 3.61
N GLY A 115 8.50 2.86 4.13
CA GLY A 115 9.73 3.46 4.58
C GLY A 115 10.92 2.54 4.39
N ALA A 116 12.06 3.03 4.79
CA ALA A 116 13.29 2.26 4.68
C ALA A 116 13.19 1.00 5.52
N ARG A 117 13.78 -0.07 4.99
CA ARG A 117 13.83 -1.34 5.69
C ARG A 117 15.23 -1.52 6.26
N LEU A 118 15.28 -1.70 7.56
CA LEU A 118 16.55 -1.93 8.23
C LEU A 118 16.74 -3.43 8.39
N ASP A 119 17.64 -3.98 7.62
CA ASP A 119 17.95 -5.40 7.65
C ASP A 119 19.07 -5.67 8.65
N GLY A 120 19.00 -6.84 9.26
CA GLY A 120 20.09 -7.28 10.11
C GLY A 120 21.38 -7.48 9.37
N ALA A 121 21.31 -7.52 8.05
CA ALA A 121 22.49 -7.76 7.20
C ALA A 121 23.38 -6.53 7.03
N ARG A 122 22.97 -5.38 7.52
CA ARG A 122 23.75 -4.17 7.34
C ARG A 122 25.18 -4.36 7.73
#